data_d5207bb7e082f8572102b5f566c83231
#
_entry.id   d5207bb7e082f8572102b5f566c83231
#
_cell.length_a   1.000
_cell.length_b   1.000
_cell.length_c   1.000
_cell.angle_alpha   90.00
_cell.angle_beta   90.00
_cell.angle_gamma   90.00
#
_symmetry.space_group_name_H-M   'P 1'
#
loop_
_entity.id
_entity.type
_entity.pdbx_description
1 polymer ?
#
loop_
_entity_poly.entity_id
_entity_poly.type
_entity_poly.pdbx_seq_one_letter_code
_entity_poly.pdbx_strand_id
1 'polypeptide(L)'
;MAGNTTIGKRWESKFESTWIKQFPDNLIYRLPDQQGGYAGEGGSNPCDFFCYPGDCVLMVECKAHKGASISFNDIPQYERQLKYKGKYKTFPGVLVWFYEKDVIIWVSIEEMEKMVIDGEKYIGLRMIDEKKPYKKSYNIIKVPAQKLRTFMEANLNYLVEVLNG
;
A
#
# COMPACT_ATOMS: atom_id res chain seq x y z
N MET A 1 -7.71 -18.88 4.75
CA MET A 1 -8.72 -18.91 3.76
C MET A 1 -8.18 -18.76 2.39
N ALA A 2 -8.42 -19.79 1.60
CA ALA A 2 -7.88 -19.85 0.26
C ALA A 2 -8.31 -18.66 -0.61
N GLY A 3 -9.56 -18.23 -0.49
CA GLY A 3 -10.07 -17.14 -1.30
C GLY A 3 -9.35 -15.81 -1.06
N ASN A 4 -9.09 -15.47 0.20
CA ASN A 4 -8.41 -14.22 0.52
C ASN A 4 -6.96 -14.25 0.04
N THR A 5 -6.29 -15.41 0.20
CA THR A 5 -4.92 -15.56 -0.28
C THR A 5 -4.86 -15.39 -1.79
N THR A 6 -5.83 -15.95 -2.51
CA THR A 6 -5.87 -15.84 -3.96
C THR A 6 -6.11 -14.40 -4.40
N ILE A 7 -7.00 -13.68 -3.73
CA ILE A 7 -7.27 -12.27 -4.03
C ILE A 7 -6.03 -11.44 -3.73
N GLY A 8 -5.36 -11.67 -2.62
CA GLY A 8 -4.15 -10.95 -2.26
C GLY A 8 -3.05 -11.14 -3.29
N LYS A 9 -2.81 -12.38 -3.70
CA LYS A 9 -1.79 -12.66 -4.73
C LYS A 9 -2.16 -12.05 -6.07
N ARG A 10 -3.43 -12.07 -6.42
CA ARG A 10 -3.89 -11.47 -7.66
C ARG A 10 -3.68 -9.95 -7.64
N TRP A 11 -3.92 -9.32 -6.49
CA TRP A 11 -3.69 -7.90 -6.33
C TRP A 11 -2.19 -7.57 -6.49
N GLU A 12 -1.33 -8.32 -5.83
CA GLU A 12 0.12 -8.13 -5.96
C GLU A 12 0.57 -8.30 -7.41
N SER A 13 0.09 -9.33 -8.09
CA SER A 13 0.44 -9.57 -9.50
C SER A 13 -0.07 -8.46 -10.40
N LYS A 14 -1.27 -7.94 -10.13
CA LYS A 14 -1.82 -6.84 -10.91
C LYS A 14 -1.03 -5.56 -10.69
N PHE A 15 -0.63 -5.28 -9.46
CA PHE A 15 0.21 -4.13 -9.19
C PHE A 15 1.53 -4.22 -9.94
N GLU A 16 2.20 -5.37 -9.82
CA GLU A 16 3.50 -5.56 -10.47
C GLU A 16 3.39 -5.44 -11.99
N SER A 17 2.43 -6.11 -12.61
CA SER A 17 2.27 -6.06 -14.06
C SER A 17 1.87 -4.67 -14.55
N THR A 18 1.07 -3.95 -13.76
CA THR A 18 0.69 -2.58 -14.10
C THR A 18 1.90 -1.66 -14.05
N TRP A 19 2.75 -1.82 -13.02
CA TRP A 19 3.98 -1.04 -12.93
C TRP A 19 4.87 -1.28 -14.15
N ILE A 20 5.13 -2.54 -14.48
CA ILE A 20 5.99 -2.90 -15.60
C ILE A 20 5.45 -2.32 -16.91
N LYS A 21 4.14 -2.37 -17.09
CA LYS A 21 3.51 -1.85 -18.30
C LYS A 21 3.60 -0.32 -18.39
N GLN A 22 3.38 0.36 -17.27
CA GLN A 22 3.36 1.82 -17.24
C GLN A 22 4.76 2.42 -17.18
N PHE A 23 5.68 1.75 -16.53
CA PHE A 23 7.02 2.27 -16.29
C PHE A 23 8.08 1.22 -16.67
N PRO A 24 8.17 0.84 -17.97
CA PRO A 24 9.04 -0.26 -18.36
C PRO A 24 10.52 -0.03 -18.10
N ASP A 25 10.93 1.22 -17.99
CA ASP A 25 12.33 1.57 -17.74
C ASP A 25 12.65 1.77 -16.26
N ASN A 26 11.63 1.64 -15.40
CA ASN A 26 11.80 1.89 -13.96
C ASN A 26 11.74 0.57 -13.19
N LEU A 27 12.73 0.34 -12.37
CA LEU A 27 12.85 -0.92 -11.67
C LEU A 27 11.72 -1.15 -10.69
N ILE A 28 11.18 -2.35 -10.69
CA ILE A 28 10.37 -2.89 -9.61
C ILE A 28 11.02 -4.20 -9.17
N TYR A 29 11.16 -4.37 -7.87
CA TYR A 29 11.75 -5.58 -7.30
C TYR A 29 10.78 -6.17 -6.27
N ARG A 30 10.36 -7.41 -6.52
CA ARG A 30 9.50 -8.13 -5.57
C ARG A 30 10.38 -8.79 -4.53
N LEU A 31 10.11 -8.50 -3.26
CA LEU A 31 10.83 -9.14 -2.18
C LEU A 31 10.34 -10.59 -2.05
N PRO A 32 11.24 -11.57 -1.89
CA PRO A 32 10.84 -12.95 -1.76
C PRO A 32 10.01 -13.17 -0.49
N ASP A 33 9.04 -14.08 -0.55
CA ASP A 33 8.28 -14.43 0.62
C ASP A 33 9.21 -15.06 1.67
N GLN A 34 9.00 -14.67 2.91
CA GLN A 34 9.74 -15.24 4.02
C GLN A 34 9.11 -16.57 4.39
N GLN A 35 9.88 -17.63 4.28
CA GLN A 35 9.37 -18.96 4.57
C GLN A 35 10.23 -19.68 5.59
N GLY A 36 9.59 -20.55 6.34
CA GLY A 36 10.27 -21.54 7.14
C GLY A 36 10.92 -21.06 8.38
N GLY A 37 11.96 -21.71 8.73
CA GLY A 37 12.46 -21.77 10.05
C GLY A 37 13.17 -20.55 10.58
N TYR A 38 13.36 -19.56 9.82
CA TYR A 38 13.96 -18.34 10.34
C TYR A 38 12.92 -17.33 10.74
N ALA A 39 11.87 -17.85 11.27
CA ALA A 39 10.87 -16.98 11.85
C ALA A 39 11.57 -16.09 12.88
N GLY A 40 11.25 -14.96 12.95
CA GLY A 40 11.78 -14.04 13.91
C GLY A 40 12.77 -13.19 13.24
N GLU A 41 13.78 -12.89 13.82
CA GLU A 41 14.50 -11.77 13.62
C GLU A 41 14.75 -11.36 12.29
N GLY A 42 15.24 -11.53 11.51
CA GLY A 42 15.55 -10.94 10.25
C GLY A 42 14.61 -11.34 9.16
N GLY A 43 13.67 -12.19 9.48
CA GLY A 43 12.87 -12.78 8.47
C GLY A 43 11.70 -11.98 7.96
N SER A 44 11.63 -10.74 8.26
CA SER A 44 10.40 -10.00 8.02
C SER A 44 10.59 -8.88 7.01
N ASN A 45 9.97 -9.02 5.87
CA ASN A 45 10.01 -8.00 4.84
C ASN A 45 9.16 -6.79 5.26
N PRO A 46 9.63 -5.58 5.01
CA PRO A 46 8.84 -4.38 5.30
C PRO A 46 7.75 -4.14 4.26
N CYS A 47 7.81 -4.80 3.12
CA CYS A 47 6.86 -4.60 2.04
C CYS A 47 6.99 -5.71 1.01
N ASP A 48 6.07 -5.69 0.03
CA ASP A 48 6.11 -6.66 -1.06
C ASP A 48 7.05 -6.22 -2.18
N PHE A 49 7.15 -4.93 -2.43
CA PHE A 49 7.90 -4.41 -3.58
C PHE A 49 8.72 -3.19 -3.24
N PHE A 50 9.90 -3.11 -3.84
CA PHE A 50 10.64 -1.86 -3.96
C PHE A 50 10.44 -1.35 -5.38
N CYS A 51 9.95 -0.13 -5.50
CA CYS A 51 9.68 0.50 -6.79
C CYS A 51 10.47 1.79 -6.93
N TYR A 52 11.04 2.01 -8.09
CA TYR A 52 11.92 3.15 -8.33
C TYR A 52 11.33 4.06 -9.40
N PRO A 53 10.42 4.99 -9.04
CA PRO A 53 9.79 5.86 -10.03
C PRO A 53 10.70 6.94 -10.59
N GLY A 54 11.83 7.17 -9.96
CA GLY A 54 12.81 8.15 -10.34
C GLY A 54 14.02 7.97 -9.45
N ASP A 55 14.41 9.03 -8.75
CA ASP A 55 15.54 8.95 -7.83
C ASP A 55 15.11 8.70 -6.39
N CYS A 56 13.98 8.06 -6.20
CA CYS A 56 13.47 7.69 -4.89
C CYS A 56 13.02 6.23 -4.92
N VAL A 57 12.77 5.65 -3.74
CA VAL A 57 12.24 4.32 -3.63
C VAL A 57 10.89 4.35 -2.91
N LEU A 58 9.89 3.74 -3.54
CA LEU A 58 8.62 3.44 -2.90
C LEU A 58 8.72 2.04 -2.32
N MET A 59 8.42 1.91 -1.05
CA MET A 59 8.32 0.61 -0.40
C MET A 59 6.84 0.30 -0.29
N VAL A 60 6.35 -0.59 -1.13
CA VAL A 60 4.92 -0.81 -1.30
C VAL A 60 4.50 -2.16 -0.72
N GLU A 61 3.64 -2.10 0.29
CA GLU A 61 2.96 -3.29 0.79
C GLU A 61 1.57 -3.30 0.17
N CYS A 62 1.24 -4.36 -0.55
CA CYS A 62 -0.07 -4.49 -1.18
C CYS A 62 -1.01 -5.27 -0.28
N LYS A 63 -2.18 -4.70 0.00
CA LYS A 63 -3.23 -5.37 0.77
C LYS A 63 -4.53 -5.33 -0.02
N ALA A 64 -5.20 -6.47 -0.12
CA ALA A 64 -6.54 -6.54 -0.66
C ALA A 64 -7.47 -6.89 0.50
N HIS A 65 -8.50 -6.11 0.70
CA HIS A 65 -9.36 -6.27 1.86
C HIS A 65 -10.83 -6.13 1.48
N LYS A 66 -11.66 -6.93 2.13
CA LYS A 66 -13.10 -6.87 1.97
C LYS A 66 -13.64 -5.72 2.83
N GLY A 67 -14.70 -5.08 2.36
CA GLY A 67 -15.34 -4.01 3.13
C GLY A 67 -14.71 -2.66 2.89
N ALA A 68 -14.80 -1.79 3.88
CA ALA A 68 -14.41 -0.39 3.75
C ALA A 68 -13.34 0.05 4.75
N SER A 69 -12.81 -0.87 5.55
CA SER A 69 -11.73 -0.56 6.51
C SER A 69 -10.85 -1.77 6.72
N ILE A 70 -9.59 -1.53 7.06
CA ILE A 70 -8.62 -2.58 7.37
C ILE A 70 -8.01 -2.29 8.74
N SER A 71 -7.91 -3.32 9.56
CA SER A 71 -7.30 -3.21 10.88
C SER A 71 -5.78 -3.10 10.78
N PHE A 72 -5.16 -2.32 11.65
CA PHE A 72 -3.70 -2.32 11.74
C PHE A 72 -3.14 -3.70 12.09
N ASN A 73 -3.94 -4.56 12.74
CA ASN A 73 -3.50 -5.94 12.99
C ASN A 73 -3.31 -6.73 11.70
N ASP A 74 -3.95 -6.31 10.62
CA ASP A 74 -3.79 -6.94 9.32
C ASP A 74 -2.67 -6.29 8.50
N ILE A 75 -1.94 -5.34 9.09
CA ILE A 75 -0.80 -4.69 8.45
C ILE A 75 0.42 -4.82 9.37
N PRO A 76 0.92 -6.05 9.56
CA PRO A 76 2.08 -6.25 10.43
C PRO A 76 3.34 -5.57 9.90
N GLN A 77 3.38 -5.24 8.61
CA GLN A 77 4.48 -4.53 7.99
C GLN A 77 4.64 -3.10 8.51
N TYR A 78 3.61 -2.55 9.15
CA TYR A 78 3.67 -1.21 9.71
C TYR A 78 4.89 -1.03 10.63
N GLU A 79 5.08 -1.94 11.57
CA GLU A 79 6.21 -1.82 12.50
C GLU A 79 7.56 -1.95 11.81
N ARG A 80 7.64 -2.79 10.79
CA ARG A 80 8.86 -2.95 10.02
C ARG A 80 9.16 -1.72 9.19
N GLN A 81 8.13 -1.11 8.63
CA GLN A 81 8.29 0.09 7.81
C GLN A 81 8.72 1.30 8.64
N LEU A 82 8.39 1.34 9.93
CA LEU A 82 8.81 2.44 10.79
C LEU A 82 10.34 2.63 10.80
N LYS A 83 11.09 1.56 10.60
CA LYS A 83 12.56 1.64 10.55
C LYS A 83 13.07 2.44 9.35
N TYR A 84 12.25 2.57 8.34
CA TYR A 84 12.63 3.25 7.10
C TYR A 84 12.00 4.63 6.98
N LYS A 85 11.20 5.03 7.96
CA LYS A 85 10.57 6.34 7.97
C LYS A 85 11.65 7.42 8.08
N GLY A 86 11.54 8.42 7.25
CA GLY A 86 12.49 9.54 7.25
C GLY A 86 13.84 9.26 6.60
N LYS A 87 14.03 8.07 6.05
CA LYS A 87 15.25 7.78 5.30
C LYS A 87 15.22 8.55 3.98
N TYR A 88 16.39 8.98 3.53
CA TYR A 88 16.51 9.85 2.37
C TYR A 88 15.87 9.23 1.13
N LYS A 89 14.96 9.97 0.52
CA LYS A 89 14.27 9.55 -0.70
C LYS A 89 13.61 8.17 -0.61
N THR A 90 13.15 7.79 0.58
CA THR A 90 12.51 6.50 0.83
C THR A 90 11.09 6.73 1.30
N PHE A 91 10.12 6.11 0.63
CA PHE A 91 8.70 6.32 0.90
C PHE A 91 7.99 5.00 1.17
N PRO A 92 7.99 4.55 2.44
CA PRO A 92 7.25 3.34 2.81
C PRO A 92 5.75 3.62 2.94
N GLY A 93 4.95 2.63 2.62
CA GLY A 93 3.52 2.75 2.81
C GLY A 93 2.77 1.49 2.41
N VAL A 94 1.45 1.57 2.48
CA VAL A 94 0.57 0.47 2.14
C VAL A 94 -0.38 0.92 1.03
N LEU A 95 -0.56 0.06 0.05
CA LEU A 95 -1.48 0.28 -1.06
C LEU A 95 -2.63 -0.71 -0.89
N VAL A 96 -3.77 -0.22 -0.44
CA VAL A 96 -4.91 -1.07 -0.10
C VAL A 96 -5.96 -0.99 -1.18
N TRP A 97 -6.35 -2.15 -1.69
CA TRP A 97 -7.50 -2.28 -2.57
C TRP A 97 -8.67 -2.85 -1.76
N PHE A 98 -9.69 -2.02 -1.53
CA PHE A 98 -10.94 -2.46 -0.95
C PHE A 98 -11.77 -3.02 -2.10
N TYR A 99 -11.65 -4.33 -2.33
CA TYR A 99 -12.10 -4.91 -3.61
C TYR A 99 -13.62 -4.95 -3.79
N GLU A 100 -14.39 -4.95 -2.72
CA GLU A 100 -15.84 -4.86 -2.85
C GLU A 100 -16.30 -3.46 -3.21
N LYS A 101 -15.58 -2.45 -2.78
CA LYS A 101 -15.86 -1.05 -3.10
C LYS A 101 -15.11 -0.57 -4.33
N ASP A 102 -14.15 -1.36 -4.77
CA ASP A 102 -13.28 -1.04 -5.91
C ASP A 102 -12.61 0.32 -5.73
N VAL A 103 -12.04 0.52 -4.57
CA VAL A 103 -11.31 1.74 -4.23
C VAL A 103 -9.90 1.36 -3.79
N ILE A 104 -8.92 2.06 -4.32
CA ILE A 104 -7.51 1.87 -3.98
C ILE A 104 -7.03 3.11 -3.27
N ILE A 105 -6.37 2.91 -2.13
CA ILE A 105 -5.78 4.03 -1.40
C ILE A 105 -4.31 3.76 -1.12
N TRP A 106 -3.53 4.82 -1.06
CA TRP A 106 -2.14 4.79 -0.59
C TRP A 106 -2.06 5.52 0.73
N VAL A 107 -1.48 4.87 1.73
CA VAL A 107 -1.28 5.46 3.05
C VAL A 107 0.19 5.35 3.40
N SER A 108 0.85 6.49 3.56
CA SER A 108 2.27 6.52 3.89
C SER A 108 2.50 6.09 5.33
N ILE A 109 3.74 5.68 5.61
CA ILE A 109 4.11 5.30 6.97
C ILE A 109 3.94 6.46 7.95
N GLU A 110 4.17 7.68 7.51
CA GLU A 110 3.99 8.86 8.35
C GLU A 110 2.53 9.02 8.77
N GLU A 111 1.60 8.82 7.82
CA GLU A 111 0.17 8.92 8.14
C GLU A 111 -0.29 7.77 9.01
N MET A 112 0.23 6.56 8.76
CA MET A 112 -0.10 5.41 9.61
C MET A 112 0.37 5.66 11.05
N GLU A 113 1.56 6.22 11.23
CA GLU A 113 2.06 6.51 12.57
C GLU A 113 1.18 7.54 13.28
N LYS A 114 0.75 8.58 12.58
CA LYS A 114 -0.19 9.55 13.14
C LYS A 114 -1.47 8.89 13.60
N MET A 115 -2.01 8.00 12.80
CA MET A 115 -3.23 7.27 13.15
C MET A 115 -3.04 6.43 14.41
N VAL A 116 -1.93 5.71 14.49
CA VAL A 116 -1.65 4.86 15.65
C VAL A 116 -1.49 5.72 16.91
N ILE A 117 -0.77 6.83 16.83
CA ILE A 117 -0.61 7.74 17.94
C ILE A 117 -1.96 8.31 18.39
N ASP A 118 -2.84 8.59 17.45
CA ASP A 118 -4.18 9.11 17.73
C ASP A 118 -5.13 8.06 18.29
N GLY A 119 -4.72 6.80 18.34
CA GLY A 119 -5.56 5.72 18.84
C GLY A 119 -6.46 5.07 17.81
N GLU A 120 -6.27 5.37 16.53
CA GLU A 120 -7.04 4.71 15.48
C GLU A 120 -6.65 3.25 15.37
N LYS A 121 -7.62 2.38 15.21
CA LYS A 121 -7.37 0.94 15.09
C LYS A 121 -7.54 0.44 13.66
N TYR A 122 -8.14 1.25 12.79
CA TYR A 122 -8.46 0.88 11.42
C TYR A 122 -8.12 2.03 10.48
N ILE A 123 -7.72 1.69 9.26
CA ILE A 123 -7.66 2.64 8.16
C ILE A 123 -8.93 2.39 7.33
N GLY A 124 -9.71 3.41 7.08
CA GLY A 124 -10.98 3.22 6.40
C GLY A 124 -11.37 4.35 5.47
N LEU A 125 -12.27 4.03 4.55
CA LEU A 125 -12.78 4.99 3.57
C LEU A 125 -13.53 6.15 4.23
N ARG A 126 -14.04 5.96 5.44
CA ARG A 126 -14.68 7.05 6.20
C ARG A 126 -13.72 8.21 6.46
N MET A 127 -12.42 7.95 6.46
CA MET A 127 -11.41 8.98 6.70
C MET A 127 -11.23 9.93 5.53
N ILE A 128 -11.74 9.56 4.35
CA ILE A 128 -11.62 10.35 3.14
C ILE A 128 -12.97 10.67 2.51
N ASP A 129 -14.06 10.50 3.26
CA ASP A 129 -15.40 10.77 2.77
C ASP A 129 -15.62 12.28 2.70
N GLU A 130 -15.81 12.80 1.52
CA GLU A 130 -16.03 14.23 1.32
C GLU A 130 -17.37 14.71 1.87
N LYS A 131 -18.35 13.82 1.97
CA LYS A 131 -19.70 14.17 2.43
C LYS A 131 -19.81 14.18 3.95
N LYS A 132 -18.96 13.42 4.63
CA LYS A 132 -18.94 13.33 6.09
C LYS A 132 -17.51 13.53 6.57
N PRO A 133 -17.08 14.75 6.79
CA PRO A 133 -15.71 15.01 7.22
C PRO A 133 -15.36 14.22 8.47
N TYR A 134 -14.20 13.62 8.45
CA TYR A 134 -13.71 12.86 9.59
C TYR A 134 -13.23 13.82 10.68
N LYS A 135 -13.27 13.37 11.92
CA LYS A 135 -12.89 14.20 13.08
C LYS A 135 -11.42 14.63 13.07
N LYS A 136 -10.58 13.90 12.35
CA LYS A 136 -9.15 14.21 12.20
C LYS A 136 -8.78 14.17 10.73
N SER A 137 -7.77 14.95 10.37
CA SER A 137 -7.33 15.05 8.99
C SER A 137 -6.12 14.16 8.77
N TYR A 138 -6.24 13.19 7.86
CA TYR A 138 -5.14 12.35 7.43
C TYR A 138 -4.95 12.51 5.93
N ASN A 139 -3.70 12.51 5.48
CA ASN A 139 -3.40 12.64 4.07
C ASN A 139 -3.38 11.25 3.43
N ILE A 140 -4.55 10.76 3.07
CA ILE A 140 -4.71 9.47 2.38
C ILE A 140 -4.93 9.77 0.90
N ILE A 141 -4.14 9.13 0.05
CA ILE A 141 -4.22 9.35 -1.38
C ILE A 141 -5.12 8.28 -1.99
N LYS A 142 -6.19 8.71 -2.65
CA LYS A 142 -7.06 7.82 -3.37
C LYS A 142 -6.48 7.64 -4.78
N VAL A 143 -6.06 6.44 -5.10
CA VAL A 143 -5.53 6.14 -6.42
C VAL A 143 -6.73 5.90 -7.34
N PRO A 144 -6.86 6.64 -8.44
CA PRO A 144 -7.98 6.46 -9.34
C PRO A 144 -7.99 5.05 -9.91
N ALA A 145 -9.06 4.32 -9.64
CA ALA A 145 -9.28 3.01 -10.19
C ALA A 145 -10.78 2.78 -10.20
N GLN A 146 -11.27 2.14 -11.23
CA GLN A 146 -12.69 1.82 -11.31
C GLN A 146 -12.93 0.39 -10.91
N LYS A 147 -12.18 -0.54 -11.47
CA LYS A 147 -12.28 -1.96 -11.19
C LYS A 147 -10.91 -2.59 -11.33
N LEU A 148 -10.69 -3.70 -10.67
CA LEU A 148 -9.38 -4.36 -10.77
C LEU A 148 -9.00 -4.63 -12.22
N ARG A 149 -9.94 -5.07 -13.04
CA ARG A 149 -9.64 -5.33 -14.45
C ARG A 149 -9.19 -4.08 -15.20
N THR A 150 -9.61 -2.90 -14.74
CA THR A 150 -9.23 -1.64 -15.33
C THR A 150 -8.12 -0.96 -14.58
N PHE A 151 -7.60 -1.57 -13.54
CA PHE A 151 -6.50 -1.02 -12.77
C PHE A 151 -5.27 -0.80 -13.65
N MET A 152 -5.10 -1.63 -14.66
CA MET A 152 -4.01 -1.43 -15.61
C MET A 152 -4.07 -0.07 -16.31
N GLU A 153 -5.28 0.44 -16.46
CA GLU A 153 -5.52 1.75 -17.05
C GLU A 153 -5.57 2.81 -15.97
N ALA A 154 -5.76 2.40 -14.73
CA ALA A 154 -5.74 3.30 -13.62
C ALA A 154 -4.35 3.86 -13.50
N ASN A 155 -4.30 5.06 -13.20
CA ASN A 155 -3.14 5.84 -13.41
C ASN A 155 -2.13 5.73 -12.28
N LEU A 156 -1.24 4.77 -12.36
CA LEU A 156 -0.11 4.73 -11.44
C LEU A 156 0.70 6.02 -11.51
N ASN A 157 0.63 6.74 -12.64
CA ASN A 157 1.26 8.04 -12.74
C ASN A 157 0.75 8.99 -11.66
N TYR A 158 -0.53 8.88 -11.30
CA TYR A 158 -1.10 9.70 -10.25
C TYR A 158 -0.31 9.53 -8.93
N LEU A 159 -0.07 8.30 -8.54
CA LEU A 159 0.67 8.01 -7.31
C LEU A 159 2.12 8.50 -7.44
N VAL A 160 2.74 8.24 -8.56
CA VAL A 160 4.12 8.66 -8.81
C VAL A 160 4.23 10.17 -8.79
N GLU A 161 3.32 10.88 -9.45
CA GLU A 161 3.34 12.34 -9.47
C GLU A 161 3.18 12.93 -8.07
N VAL A 162 2.26 12.39 -7.28
CA VAL A 162 2.04 12.88 -5.92
C VAL A 162 3.27 12.70 -5.06
N LEU A 163 3.96 11.56 -5.20
CA LEU A 163 5.12 11.26 -4.38
C LEU A 163 6.39 11.96 -4.84
N ASN A 164 6.49 12.29 -6.12
CA ASN A 164 7.65 12.98 -6.67
C ASN A 164 7.46 14.50 -6.75
N GLY A 165 6.23 14.93 -6.68
CA GLY A 165 5.90 16.33 -6.76
C GLY A 165 6.21 17.05 -5.48
#